data_899b0863607842e0cb69669ec65f4009
#
_entry.id   899b0863607842e0cb69669ec65f4009
#
_cell.length_a   1.000
_cell.length_b   1.000
_cell.length_c   1.000
_cell.angle_alpha   90.00
_cell.angle_beta   90.00
_cell.angle_gamma   90.00
#
_symmetry.space_group_name_H-M   'P 1'
#
loop_
_entity.id
_entity.type
_entity.pdbx_description
1 polymer ?
#
loop_
_entity_poly.entity_id
_entity_poly.type
_entity_poly.pdbx_seq_one_letter_code
_entity_poly.pdbx_strand_id
1 'polypeptide(L)'
;MSLNLELNVYDKKGKITKTCTAQMVDLEFGTIRGIMEVLNVEDIEDTAQLLKTVYGAWDKVTEVLSQCFPDMKHDDWEHVKIRELLPMVVNIMRYSFAEIMTIPKEKN
;
A
#
# COMPACT_ATOMS: atom_id res chain seq x y z
N MET A 1 -16.32 -5.24 7.75
CA MET A 1 -15.00 -5.58 8.31
C MET A 1 -13.97 -4.56 7.88
N SER A 2 -13.24 -4.05 8.84
CA SER A 2 -12.25 -3.04 8.50
C SER A 2 -10.89 -3.69 8.30
N LEU A 3 -10.15 -3.19 7.33
CA LEU A 3 -8.78 -3.60 7.10
C LEU A 3 -7.86 -2.70 7.92
N ASN A 4 -6.74 -3.26 8.38
CA ASN A 4 -5.74 -2.44 9.03
C ASN A 4 -4.90 -1.77 7.95
N LEU A 5 -5.12 -0.48 7.78
CA LEU A 5 -4.42 0.31 6.78
C LEU A 5 -3.57 1.41 7.42
N GLU A 6 -3.08 1.14 8.63
CA GLU A 6 -2.21 2.07 9.33
C GLU A 6 -0.75 1.66 9.20
N LEU A 7 0.12 2.65 9.18
CA LEU A 7 1.55 2.41 9.09
C LEU A 7 2.26 3.36 10.03
N ASN A 8 3.11 2.81 10.87
CA ASN A 8 3.87 3.59 11.84
C ASN A 8 5.22 4.02 11.29
N VAL A 9 5.61 5.23 11.63
CA VAL A 9 6.94 5.76 11.31
C VAL A 9 7.72 5.81 12.62
N TYR A 10 8.96 5.35 12.61
CA TYR A 10 9.77 5.19 13.80
C TYR A 10 10.98 6.12 13.78
N ASP A 11 11.45 6.48 14.98
CA ASP A 11 12.69 7.23 15.10
C ASP A 11 13.86 6.25 15.24
N LYS A 12 15.08 6.80 15.41
CA LYS A 12 16.28 5.98 15.51
C LYS A 12 16.29 5.09 16.74
N LYS A 13 15.49 5.44 17.75
CA LYS A 13 15.41 4.66 18.99
C LYS A 13 14.30 3.63 18.94
N GLY A 14 13.61 3.53 17.84
CA GLY A 14 12.54 2.56 17.68
C GLY A 14 11.20 3.02 18.24
N LYS A 15 11.05 4.31 18.51
CA LYS A 15 9.79 4.84 19.00
C LYS A 15 8.96 5.36 17.84
N ILE A 16 7.65 5.17 17.94
CA ILE A 16 6.73 5.66 16.92
C ILE A 16 6.70 7.19 16.99
N THR A 17 7.01 7.83 15.86
CA THR A 17 6.95 9.28 15.76
C THR A 17 5.61 9.75 15.23
N LYS A 18 4.97 8.91 14.40
CA LYS A 18 3.63 9.19 13.92
C LYS A 18 3.03 7.93 13.33
N THR A 19 1.71 7.91 13.24
CA THR A 19 0.98 6.81 12.60
C THR A 19 0.19 7.43 11.46
N CYS A 20 0.37 6.88 10.27
CA CYS A 20 -0.34 7.36 9.08
C CYS A 20 -1.39 6.33 8.67
N THR A 21 -2.55 6.80 8.28
CA THR A 21 -3.65 5.93 7.87
C THR A 21 -3.89 6.12 6.37
N ALA A 22 -4.05 5.00 5.66
CA ALA A 22 -4.33 5.06 4.23
C ALA A 22 -5.73 5.63 3.98
N GLN A 23 -5.80 6.53 3.01
CA GLN A 23 -7.06 7.09 2.56
C GLN A 23 -7.47 6.35 1.30
N MET A 24 -8.35 5.36 1.47
CA MET A 24 -8.75 4.48 0.36
C MET A 24 -10.10 4.84 -0.24
N VAL A 25 -10.80 5.78 0.37
CA VAL A 25 -12.10 6.23 -0.14
C VAL A 25 -11.88 7.17 -1.31
N ASP A 26 -12.63 6.95 -2.37
CA ASP A 26 -12.58 7.81 -3.56
C ASP A 26 -11.20 7.86 -4.24
N LEU A 27 -10.49 6.74 -4.22
CA LEU A 27 -9.22 6.68 -4.94
C LEU A 27 -9.45 6.90 -6.44
N GLU A 28 -8.56 7.67 -7.02
CA GLU A 28 -8.60 7.85 -8.46
C GLU A 28 -8.19 6.56 -9.15
N PHE A 29 -8.76 6.33 -10.33
CA PHE A 29 -8.44 5.13 -11.09
C PHE A 29 -6.95 5.02 -11.37
N GLY A 30 -6.28 6.15 -11.62
CA GLY A 30 -4.85 6.15 -11.86
C GLY A 30 -4.04 5.61 -10.69
N THR A 31 -4.50 5.89 -9.46
CA THR A 31 -3.83 5.38 -8.27
C THR A 31 -3.97 3.86 -8.18
N ILE A 32 -5.18 3.36 -8.38
CA ILE A 32 -5.43 1.91 -8.33
C ILE A 32 -4.64 1.21 -9.43
N ARG A 33 -4.64 1.79 -10.63
CA ARG A 33 -3.90 1.22 -11.74
C ARG A 33 -2.40 1.19 -11.43
N GLY A 34 -1.88 2.26 -10.82
CA GLY A 34 -0.47 2.30 -10.43
C GLY A 34 -0.12 1.20 -9.44
N ILE A 35 -1.00 0.96 -8.48
CA ILE A 35 -0.79 -0.13 -7.51
C ILE A 35 -0.70 -1.46 -8.26
N MET A 36 -1.61 -1.70 -9.18
CA MET A 36 -1.66 -2.96 -9.90
C MET A 36 -0.51 -3.15 -10.88
N GLU A 37 0.03 -2.05 -11.40
CA GLU A 37 1.17 -2.13 -12.31
C GLU A 37 2.46 -2.48 -11.59
N VAL A 38 2.58 -2.06 -10.34
CA VAL A 38 3.80 -2.28 -9.56
C VAL A 38 3.73 -3.55 -8.73
N LEU A 39 2.54 -3.87 -8.22
CA LEU A 39 2.35 -5.01 -7.32
C LEU A 39 1.48 -6.06 -7.99
N ASN A 40 2.00 -7.28 -8.09
CA ASN A 40 1.27 -8.36 -8.72
C ASN A 40 0.34 -9.06 -7.74
N VAL A 41 -0.84 -9.41 -8.22
CA VAL A 41 -1.83 -10.17 -7.43
C VAL A 41 -1.20 -11.42 -6.82
N GLU A 42 -0.36 -12.08 -7.60
CA GLU A 42 0.25 -13.32 -7.16
C GLU A 42 1.12 -13.16 -5.94
N ASP A 43 1.64 -11.95 -5.72
CA ASP A 43 2.50 -11.68 -4.57
C ASP A 43 1.74 -11.66 -3.25
N ILE A 44 0.41 -11.57 -3.30
CA ILE A 44 -0.39 -11.49 -2.07
C ILE A 44 -0.16 -12.69 -1.17
N GLU A 45 -0.01 -13.86 -1.74
CA GLU A 45 0.13 -15.09 -0.96
C GLU A 45 1.57 -15.56 -0.83
N ASP A 46 2.51 -14.85 -1.42
CA ASP A 46 3.92 -15.22 -1.36
C ASP A 46 4.71 -14.06 -0.79
N THR A 47 4.93 -14.08 0.50
CA THR A 47 5.61 -12.99 1.21
C THR A 47 7.01 -12.74 0.68
N ALA A 48 7.73 -13.80 0.34
CA ALA A 48 9.09 -13.64 -0.19
C ALA A 48 9.08 -12.94 -1.54
N GLN A 49 8.12 -13.31 -2.39
CA GLN A 49 8.01 -12.68 -3.70
C GLN A 49 7.57 -11.23 -3.56
N LEU A 50 6.63 -10.96 -2.65
CA LEU A 50 6.19 -9.60 -2.39
C LEU A 50 7.35 -8.73 -1.91
N LEU A 51 8.17 -9.26 -1.01
CA LEU A 51 9.34 -8.52 -0.52
C LEU A 51 10.29 -8.20 -1.65
N LYS A 52 10.53 -9.16 -2.55
CA LYS A 52 11.40 -8.92 -3.70
C LYS A 52 10.84 -7.84 -4.61
N THR A 53 9.53 -7.87 -4.84
CA THR A 53 8.88 -6.88 -5.69
C THR A 53 9.00 -5.48 -5.07
N VAL A 54 8.70 -5.38 -3.78
CA VAL A 54 8.77 -4.10 -3.08
C VAL A 54 10.20 -3.57 -3.07
N TYR A 55 11.17 -4.44 -2.75
CA TYR A 55 12.57 -4.05 -2.71
C TYR A 55 13.08 -3.60 -4.08
N GLY A 56 12.75 -4.38 -5.09
CA GLY A 56 13.26 -4.12 -6.44
C GLY A 56 12.65 -2.90 -7.12
N ALA A 57 11.51 -2.43 -6.64
CA ALA A 57 10.82 -1.28 -7.22
C ALA A 57 10.46 -0.26 -6.15
N TRP A 58 11.34 -0.10 -5.16
CA TRP A 58 11.05 0.71 -3.97
C TRP A 58 10.55 2.12 -4.29
N ASP A 59 11.26 2.81 -5.19
CA ASP A 59 10.87 4.18 -5.53
C ASP A 59 9.48 4.25 -6.14
N LYS A 60 9.17 3.31 -7.02
CA LYS A 60 7.87 3.28 -7.67
C LYS A 60 6.77 2.88 -6.69
N VAL A 61 7.07 1.91 -5.84
CA VAL A 61 6.11 1.46 -4.84
C VAL A 61 5.76 2.60 -3.89
N THR A 62 6.78 3.30 -3.38
CA THR A 62 6.52 4.40 -2.44
C THR A 62 5.82 5.56 -3.12
N GLU A 63 6.13 5.81 -4.40
CA GLU A 63 5.43 6.84 -5.16
C GLU A 63 3.93 6.56 -5.22
N VAL A 64 3.59 5.31 -5.55
CA VAL A 64 2.19 4.91 -5.65
C VAL A 64 1.52 4.91 -4.29
N LEU A 65 2.19 4.35 -3.27
CA LEU A 65 1.62 4.30 -1.93
C LEU A 65 1.45 5.68 -1.31
N SER A 66 2.30 6.63 -1.68
CA SER A 66 2.17 8.00 -1.18
C SER A 66 0.84 8.63 -1.56
N GLN A 67 0.24 8.17 -2.65
CA GLN A 67 -1.07 8.67 -3.04
C GLN A 67 -2.17 8.20 -2.10
N CYS A 68 -1.92 7.10 -1.38
CA CYS A 68 -2.85 6.57 -0.40
C CYS A 68 -2.58 7.10 1.01
N PHE A 69 -1.40 7.65 1.25
CA PHE A 69 -0.98 8.14 2.56
C PHE A 69 -0.60 9.62 2.49
N PRO A 70 -1.59 10.51 2.51
CA PRO A 70 -1.30 11.95 2.36
C PRO A 70 -0.41 12.51 3.46
N ASP A 71 -0.37 11.86 4.63
CA ASP A 71 0.45 12.34 5.75
C ASP A 71 1.88 11.80 5.71
N MET A 72 2.20 10.90 4.80
CA MET A 72 3.56 10.37 4.68
C MET A 72 4.40 11.30 3.83
N LYS A 73 5.56 11.63 4.35
CA LYS A 73 6.55 12.40 3.59
C LYS A 73 7.52 11.42 2.95
N HIS A 74 8.24 11.90 1.94
CA HIS A 74 9.18 11.04 1.22
C HIS A 74 10.15 10.33 2.16
N ASP A 75 10.72 11.07 3.13
CA ASP A 75 11.69 10.50 4.05
C ASP A 75 11.08 9.51 5.04
N ASP A 76 9.78 9.61 5.30
CA ASP A 76 9.12 8.73 6.26
C ASP A 76 9.18 7.27 5.82
N TRP A 77 9.20 7.03 4.51
CA TRP A 77 9.23 5.66 3.99
C TRP A 77 10.49 4.91 4.38
N GLU A 78 11.56 5.63 4.72
CA GLU A 78 12.81 4.99 5.16
C GLU A 78 12.76 4.54 6.61
N HIS A 79 11.71 4.93 7.32
CA HIS A 79 11.60 4.69 8.76
C HIS A 79 10.39 3.83 9.13
N VAL A 80 9.85 3.09 8.16
CA VAL A 80 8.79 2.12 8.44
C VAL A 80 9.43 0.75 8.62
N LYS A 81 8.73 -0.12 9.34
CA LYS A 81 9.22 -1.50 9.54
C LYS A 81 8.61 -2.41 8.50
N ILE A 82 9.46 -3.28 7.95
CA ILE A 82 9.04 -4.16 6.86
C ILE A 82 7.92 -5.09 7.31
N ARG A 83 7.96 -5.56 8.56
CA ARG A 83 6.94 -6.46 9.07
C ARG A 83 5.57 -5.80 9.21
N GLU A 84 5.54 -4.46 9.21
CA GLU A 84 4.28 -3.72 9.21
C GLU A 84 3.92 -3.28 7.81
N LEU A 85 4.92 -3.00 7.00
CA LEU A 85 4.70 -2.55 5.64
C LEU A 85 4.08 -3.64 4.77
N LEU A 86 4.63 -4.85 4.81
CA LEU A 86 4.16 -5.90 3.91
C LEU A 86 2.69 -6.27 4.12
N PRO A 87 2.22 -6.49 5.36
CA PRO A 87 0.79 -6.76 5.55
C PRO A 87 -0.09 -5.59 5.11
N MET A 88 0.39 -4.36 5.32
CA MET A 88 -0.36 -3.18 4.91
C MET A 88 -0.45 -3.11 3.39
N VAL A 89 0.64 -3.42 2.69
CA VAL A 89 0.64 -3.46 1.23
C VAL A 89 -0.35 -4.50 0.72
N VAL A 90 -0.36 -5.68 1.35
CA VAL A 90 -1.33 -6.73 0.97
C VAL A 90 -2.76 -6.23 1.15
N ASN A 91 -3.04 -5.54 2.26
CA ASN A 91 -4.37 -5.02 2.51
C ASN A 91 -4.78 -3.96 1.49
N ILE A 92 -3.83 -3.11 1.08
CA ILE A 92 -4.11 -2.11 0.04
C ILE A 92 -4.42 -2.81 -1.27
N MET A 93 -3.67 -3.85 -1.62
CA MET A 93 -3.92 -4.59 -2.84
C MET A 93 -5.31 -5.23 -2.81
N ARG A 94 -5.66 -5.86 -1.69
CA ARG A 94 -6.97 -6.48 -1.56
C ARG A 94 -8.09 -5.46 -1.65
N TYR A 95 -7.90 -4.31 -1.02
CA TYR A 95 -8.91 -3.24 -1.09
C TYR A 95 -9.05 -2.76 -2.53
N SER A 96 -7.94 -2.55 -3.22
CA SER A 96 -7.96 -2.07 -4.60
C SER A 96 -8.68 -3.06 -5.51
N PHE A 97 -8.43 -4.36 -5.30
CA PHE A 97 -9.13 -5.37 -6.06
C PHE A 97 -10.61 -5.36 -5.78
N ALA A 98 -10.98 -5.25 -4.50
CA ALA A 98 -12.39 -5.21 -4.13
C ALA A 98 -13.09 -4.02 -4.78
N GLU A 99 -12.42 -2.86 -4.83
CA GLU A 99 -12.97 -1.69 -5.48
C GLU A 99 -13.25 -1.95 -6.96
N ILE A 100 -12.30 -2.57 -7.64
CA ILE A 100 -12.49 -2.88 -9.06
C ILE A 100 -13.60 -3.90 -9.25
N MET A 101 -13.65 -4.90 -8.39
CA MET A 101 -14.65 -5.95 -8.51
C MET A 101 -16.06 -5.47 -8.21
N THR A 102 -16.19 -4.35 -7.49
CA THR A 102 -17.51 -3.81 -7.17
C THR A 102 -18.03 -2.84 -8.23
N ILE A 103 -17.23 -2.50 -9.24
CA ILE A 103 -17.68 -1.63 -10.31
C ILE A 103 -18.79 -2.36 -11.07
N PRO A 104 -19.96 -1.75 -11.22
CA PRO A 104 -21.07 -2.41 -11.95
C PRO A 104 -20.67 -2.70 -13.37
N LYS A 105 -20.96 -3.91 -13.82
CA LYS A 105 -20.72 -4.23 -15.21
C LYS A 105 -21.80 -3.64 -16.06
N GLU A 106 -21.42 -3.23 -17.26
CA GLU A 106 -22.39 -2.73 -18.20
C GLU A 106 -23.37 -3.83 -18.54
N LYS A 107 -24.59 -3.46 -18.47
CA LYS A 107 -25.55 -4.45 -18.85
C LYS A 107 -25.77 -4.39 -20.26
N ASN A 108 -25.53 -4.89 -20.77
CA ASN A 108 -25.76 -4.78 -21.98
C ASN A 108 -25.99 -4.70 -22.62
#